data_703eb09a46de68644c4f12525d52e33f
#
_entry.id   703eb09a46de68644c4f12525d52e33f
#
_cell.length_a   1.000
_cell.length_b   1.000
_cell.length_c   1.000
_cell.angle_alpha   90.00
_cell.angle_beta   90.00
_cell.angle_gamma   90.00
#
_symmetry.space_group_name_H-M   'P 1'
#
loop_
_entity.id
_entity.type
_entity.pdbx_description
1 polymer ?
#
loop_
_entity_poly.entity_id
_entity_poly.type
_entity_poly.pdbx_seq_one_letter_code
_entity_poly.pdbx_strand_id
1 'polypeptide(L)'
;MSQVRLRVSALCIRDGYVLLIEHKSFAPEDPQLPKSYWILPGGVVERGETLDEALRREMMEETGLECQVGSLLFIKELLYPAPGVQEQGSIHHSVSLGFFCTVTGGEMITGKDPEYSDDQQVILKVSWLPLNGLDQYELYPPFLADYILAHRSEEVQNAVPEFFKSPH
;
A
#
# COMPACT_ATOMS: atom_id res chain seq x y z
N MET A 1 -16.26 3.17 -20.00
CA MET A 1 -15.63 4.30 -19.27
C MET A 1 -14.68 3.69 -18.24
N SER A 2 -13.39 3.95 -18.31
CA SER A 2 -12.45 3.50 -17.26
C SER A 2 -12.77 4.27 -15.98
N GLN A 3 -13.06 3.53 -14.91
CA GLN A 3 -13.38 4.12 -13.61
C GLN A 3 -12.09 4.43 -12.87
N VAL A 4 -11.96 5.64 -12.32
CA VAL A 4 -10.85 5.96 -11.41
C VAL A 4 -11.03 5.18 -10.12
N ARG A 5 -10.02 4.39 -9.72
CA ARG A 5 -10.02 3.62 -8.47
C ARG A 5 -9.48 4.48 -7.34
N LEU A 6 -10.26 4.67 -6.31
CA LEU A 6 -9.82 5.32 -5.08
C LEU A 6 -9.26 4.25 -4.15
N ARG A 7 -8.04 4.46 -3.64
CA ARG A 7 -7.35 3.54 -2.74
C ARG A 7 -6.88 4.26 -1.48
N VAL A 8 -6.75 3.50 -0.40
CA VAL A 8 -6.17 3.94 0.87
C VAL A 8 -4.99 3.05 1.24
N SER A 9 -4.02 3.59 1.98
CA SER A 9 -2.88 2.83 2.50
C SER A 9 -2.45 3.36 3.86
N ALA A 10 -1.96 2.45 4.73
CA ALA A 10 -1.55 2.72 6.09
C ALA A 10 -0.02 2.73 6.24
N LEU A 11 0.55 3.85 6.67
CA LEU A 11 1.92 3.90 7.16
C LEU A 11 1.90 3.74 8.69
N CYS A 12 2.31 2.57 9.16
CA CYS A 12 2.45 2.27 10.58
C CYS A 12 3.94 2.15 10.92
N ILE A 13 4.42 3.01 11.83
CA ILE A 13 5.79 2.97 12.35
C ILE A 13 5.74 2.77 13.85
N ARG A 14 6.54 1.83 14.37
CA ARG A 14 6.65 1.53 15.80
C ARG A 14 8.04 1.00 16.13
N ASP A 15 8.66 1.55 17.16
CA ASP A 15 9.94 1.06 17.73
C ASP A 15 11.08 0.90 16.69
N GLY A 16 11.13 1.77 15.68
CA GLY A 16 12.13 1.70 14.61
C GLY A 16 11.82 0.70 13.50
N TYR A 17 10.57 0.21 13.43
CA TYR A 17 10.08 -0.70 12.39
C TYR A 17 8.88 -0.10 11.66
N VAL A 18 8.71 -0.50 10.41
CA VAL A 18 7.54 -0.18 9.58
C VAL A 18 6.79 -1.46 9.21
N LEU A 19 5.46 -1.41 9.28
CA LEU A 19 4.60 -2.52 8.85
C LEU A 19 4.46 -2.51 7.33
N LEU A 20 4.86 -3.61 6.70
CA LEU A 20 4.77 -3.79 5.25
C LEU A 20 4.22 -5.18 4.89
N ILE A 21 3.69 -5.26 3.68
CA ILE A 21 3.19 -6.49 3.06
C ILE A 21 4.09 -6.85 1.88
N GLU A 22 4.60 -8.07 1.86
CA GLU A 22 5.26 -8.63 0.68
C GLU A 22 4.20 -9.12 -0.31
N HIS A 23 4.22 -8.53 -1.48
CA HIS A 23 3.24 -8.76 -2.55
C HIS A 23 3.93 -9.37 -3.77
N LYS A 24 3.27 -10.34 -4.42
CA LYS A 24 3.76 -10.88 -5.70
C LYS A 24 3.90 -9.76 -6.74
N SER A 25 4.87 -9.91 -7.64
CA SER A 25 5.04 -8.99 -8.76
C SER A 25 3.79 -8.90 -9.62
N PHE A 26 3.51 -7.70 -10.16
CA PHE A 26 2.43 -7.50 -11.14
C PHE A 26 2.73 -8.15 -12.49
N ALA A 27 4.01 -8.36 -12.80
CA ALA A 27 4.48 -8.97 -14.02
C ALA A 27 5.53 -10.03 -13.68
N PRO A 28 5.12 -11.17 -13.09
CA PRO A 28 6.04 -12.20 -12.58
C PRO A 28 6.87 -12.85 -13.69
N GLU A 29 6.41 -12.75 -14.93
CA GLU A 29 7.10 -13.30 -16.12
C GLU A 29 8.19 -12.38 -16.66
N ASP A 30 8.23 -11.09 -16.26
CA ASP A 30 9.28 -10.16 -16.67
C ASP A 30 10.56 -10.40 -15.85
N PRO A 31 11.67 -10.87 -16.47
CA PRO A 31 12.90 -11.14 -15.76
C PRO A 31 13.63 -9.89 -15.25
N GLN A 32 13.23 -8.69 -15.71
CA GLN A 32 13.81 -7.42 -15.30
C GLN A 32 13.13 -6.85 -14.04
N LEU A 33 11.96 -7.37 -13.66
CA LEU A 33 11.23 -6.94 -12.47
C LEU A 33 11.45 -7.91 -11.30
N PRO A 34 11.39 -7.41 -10.06
CA PRO A 34 11.48 -8.26 -8.88
C PRO A 34 10.31 -9.26 -8.86
N LYS A 35 10.54 -10.44 -8.27
CA LYS A 35 9.48 -11.46 -8.10
C LYS A 35 8.44 -11.07 -7.08
N SER A 36 8.83 -10.25 -6.11
CA SER A 36 7.97 -9.65 -5.09
C SER A 36 8.50 -8.27 -4.72
N TYR A 37 7.65 -7.47 -4.11
CA TYR A 37 8.00 -6.17 -3.56
C TYR A 37 7.19 -5.90 -2.30
N TRP A 38 7.68 -4.99 -1.46
CA TRP A 38 7.04 -4.60 -0.23
C TRP A 38 6.20 -3.34 -0.44
N ILE A 39 4.97 -3.37 0.05
CA ILE A 39 4.00 -2.27 -0.05
C ILE A 39 3.40 -1.95 1.31
N LEU A 40 2.79 -0.78 1.43
CA LEU A 40 1.94 -0.45 2.58
C LEU A 40 0.66 -1.30 2.55
N PRO A 41 0.14 -1.74 3.72
CA PRO A 41 -1.20 -2.30 3.82
C PRO A 41 -2.25 -1.33 3.28
N GLY A 42 -3.27 -1.85 2.62
CA GLY A 42 -4.37 -1.05 2.10
C GLY A 42 -4.90 -1.53 0.76
N GLY A 43 -6.03 -0.97 0.34
CA GLY A 43 -6.73 -1.41 -0.85
C GLY A 43 -7.72 -0.41 -1.39
N VAL A 44 -8.71 -0.90 -2.13
CA VAL A 44 -9.74 -0.08 -2.78
C VAL A 44 -10.83 0.30 -1.80
N VAL A 45 -11.24 1.57 -1.85
CA VAL A 45 -12.40 2.06 -1.10
C VAL A 45 -13.68 1.52 -1.76
N GLU A 46 -14.47 0.77 -1.02
CA GLU A 46 -15.73 0.21 -1.49
C GLU A 46 -16.84 1.27 -1.50
N ARG A 47 -17.88 0.98 -2.27
CA ARG A 47 -19.01 1.90 -2.36
C ARG A 47 -19.74 2.01 -1.02
N GLY A 48 -19.82 3.21 -0.48
CA GLY A 48 -20.50 3.50 0.79
C GLY A 48 -19.60 3.50 2.01
N GLU A 49 -18.32 3.18 1.85
CA GLU A 49 -17.32 3.32 2.91
C GLU A 49 -16.75 4.74 2.97
N THR A 50 -16.43 5.19 4.15
CA THR A 50 -15.50 6.30 4.37
C THR A 50 -14.05 5.80 4.18
N LEU A 51 -13.10 6.73 4.02
CA LEU A 51 -11.67 6.39 3.91
C LEU A 51 -11.16 5.67 5.17
N ASP A 52 -11.64 6.09 6.35
CA ASP A 52 -11.30 5.48 7.65
C ASP A 52 -11.82 4.04 7.74
N GLU A 53 -13.07 3.79 7.37
CA GLU A 53 -13.66 2.45 7.36
C GLU A 53 -12.93 1.53 6.40
N ALA A 54 -12.67 1.98 5.15
CA ALA A 54 -11.92 1.22 4.18
C ALA A 54 -10.54 0.83 4.69
N LEU A 55 -9.80 1.79 5.27
CA LEU A 55 -8.45 1.53 5.76
C LEU A 55 -8.41 0.56 6.93
N ARG A 56 -9.36 0.66 7.88
CA ARG A 56 -9.49 -0.30 8.99
C ARG A 56 -9.86 -1.69 8.51
N ARG A 57 -10.76 -1.81 7.54
CA ARG A 57 -11.13 -3.09 6.92
C ARG A 57 -9.92 -3.74 6.25
N GLU A 58 -9.20 -3.02 5.40
CA GLU A 58 -8.00 -3.52 4.70
C GLU A 58 -6.90 -3.94 5.69
N MET A 59 -6.62 -3.13 6.71
CA MET A 59 -5.67 -3.49 7.77
C MET A 59 -6.03 -4.81 8.45
N MET A 60 -7.31 -5.01 8.78
CA MET A 60 -7.77 -6.25 9.41
C MET A 60 -7.68 -7.44 8.45
N GLU A 61 -8.12 -7.28 7.20
CA GLU A 61 -8.15 -8.36 6.19
C GLU A 61 -6.75 -8.82 5.80
N GLU A 62 -5.83 -7.88 5.57
CA GLU A 62 -4.48 -8.19 5.10
C GLU A 62 -3.51 -8.55 6.24
N THR A 63 -3.65 -7.94 7.41
CA THR A 63 -2.64 -8.04 8.48
C THR A 63 -3.16 -8.62 9.80
N GLY A 64 -4.48 -8.70 10.01
CA GLY A 64 -5.11 -9.06 11.28
C GLY A 64 -4.98 -7.99 12.36
N LEU A 65 -4.49 -6.80 12.02
CA LEU A 65 -4.24 -5.73 13.00
C LEU A 65 -5.35 -4.67 12.97
N GLU A 66 -5.72 -4.21 14.16
CA GLU A 66 -6.58 -3.04 14.35
C GLU A 66 -5.74 -1.77 14.35
N CYS A 67 -6.26 -0.70 13.76
CA CYS A 67 -5.56 0.57 13.75
C CYS A 67 -6.47 1.78 14.01
N GLN A 68 -5.86 2.84 14.51
CA GLN A 68 -6.42 4.19 14.52
C GLN A 68 -5.84 4.95 13.34
N VAL A 69 -6.71 5.48 12.49
CA VAL A 69 -6.33 6.30 11.33
C VAL A 69 -6.03 7.72 11.80
N GLY A 70 -4.86 8.22 11.42
CA GLY A 70 -4.36 9.55 11.75
C GLY A 70 -4.33 10.48 10.53
N SER A 71 -3.27 11.24 10.40
CA SER A 71 -3.15 12.29 9.38
C SER A 71 -2.94 11.73 7.98
N LEU A 72 -3.49 12.42 6.97
CA LEU A 72 -3.14 12.20 5.57
C LEU A 72 -1.69 12.63 5.34
N LEU A 73 -0.89 11.74 4.75
CA LEU A 73 0.54 11.94 4.52
C LEU A 73 0.85 12.26 3.07
N PHE A 74 0.22 11.55 2.15
CA PHE A 74 0.44 11.74 0.73
C PHE A 74 -0.77 11.36 -0.11
N ILE A 75 -0.80 11.91 -1.30
CA ILE A 75 -1.69 11.52 -2.39
C ILE A 75 -0.83 11.06 -3.54
N LYS A 76 -1.07 9.85 -4.06
CA LYS A 76 -0.39 9.31 -5.23
C LYS A 76 -1.39 9.08 -6.35
N GLU A 77 -1.16 9.71 -7.49
CA GLU A 77 -1.88 9.42 -8.71
C GLU A 77 -1.06 8.46 -9.59
N LEU A 78 -1.71 7.43 -10.10
CA LEU A 78 -1.09 6.42 -10.94
C LEU A 78 -1.92 6.22 -12.21
N LEU A 79 -1.26 6.40 -13.35
CA LEU A 79 -1.80 6.09 -14.67
C LEU A 79 -0.84 5.18 -15.41
N TYR A 80 -1.35 4.06 -15.93
CA TYR A 80 -0.56 3.19 -16.79
C TYR A 80 -1.47 2.38 -17.74
N PRO A 81 -0.94 1.93 -18.88
CA PRO A 81 -1.70 1.03 -19.76
C PRO A 81 -2.08 -0.25 -18.99
N ALA A 82 -3.37 -0.63 -19.03
CA ALA A 82 -3.83 -1.83 -18.35
C ALA A 82 -3.23 -3.10 -19.00
N PRO A 83 -2.43 -3.90 -18.29
CA PRO A 83 -1.84 -5.10 -18.87
C PRO A 83 -2.94 -6.14 -19.15
N GLY A 84 -2.87 -6.81 -20.33
CA GLY A 84 -3.75 -7.92 -20.67
C GLY A 84 -5.14 -7.54 -21.19
N VAL A 85 -5.48 -6.27 -21.28
CA VAL A 85 -6.74 -5.83 -21.90
C VAL A 85 -6.50 -5.60 -23.39
N GLN A 86 -7.14 -6.41 -24.25
CA GLN A 86 -6.99 -6.32 -25.71
C GLN A 86 -7.63 -5.06 -26.33
N GLU A 87 -8.35 -4.26 -25.54
CA GLU A 87 -8.85 -2.97 -26.00
C GLU A 87 -7.74 -1.94 -26.02
N GLN A 88 -7.32 -1.53 -27.21
CA GLN A 88 -6.37 -0.42 -27.39
C GLN A 88 -6.89 0.82 -26.67
N GLY A 89 -6.12 1.28 -25.66
CA GLY A 89 -6.41 2.50 -24.92
C GLY A 89 -7.04 2.31 -23.52
N SER A 90 -7.11 1.08 -23.01
CA SER A 90 -7.49 0.88 -21.61
C SER A 90 -6.38 1.39 -20.68
N ILE A 91 -6.71 2.40 -19.90
CA ILE A 91 -5.81 3.01 -18.92
C ILE A 91 -6.27 2.61 -17.53
N HIS A 92 -5.36 2.06 -16.74
CA HIS A 92 -5.56 1.94 -15.29
C HIS A 92 -5.29 3.30 -14.66
N HIS A 93 -6.30 3.85 -13.99
CA HIS A 93 -6.21 5.12 -13.27
C HIS A 93 -6.61 4.91 -11.82
N SER A 94 -5.69 5.19 -10.91
CA SER A 94 -5.97 5.14 -9.47
C SER A 94 -5.42 6.37 -8.75
N VAL A 95 -6.11 6.75 -7.67
CA VAL A 95 -5.67 7.75 -6.70
C VAL A 95 -5.58 7.05 -5.36
N SER A 96 -4.39 7.03 -4.78
CA SER A 96 -4.12 6.42 -3.47
C SER A 96 -3.84 7.52 -2.44
N LEU A 97 -4.49 7.39 -1.28
CA LEU A 97 -4.31 8.26 -0.13
C LEU A 97 -3.55 7.49 0.96
N GLY A 98 -2.37 7.96 1.31
CA GLY A 98 -1.56 7.38 2.39
C GLY A 98 -1.81 8.08 3.71
N PHE A 99 -2.13 7.31 4.76
CA PHE A 99 -2.40 7.83 6.10
C PHE A 99 -1.37 7.30 7.09
N PHE A 100 -0.99 8.14 8.06
CA PHE A 100 -0.34 7.64 9.25
C PHE A 100 -1.35 6.87 10.09
N CYS A 101 -0.97 5.66 10.55
CA CYS A 101 -1.84 4.84 11.37
C CYS A 101 -1.10 4.29 12.59
N THR A 102 -1.80 4.24 13.72
CA THR A 102 -1.31 3.63 14.94
C THR A 102 -1.98 2.28 15.14
N VAL A 103 -1.21 1.22 15.25
CA VAL A 103 -1.74 -0.12 15.57
C VAL A 103 -2.21 -0.12 17.02
N THR A 104 -3.47 -0.48 17.24
CA THR A 104 -4.15 -0.43 18.54
C THR A 104 -4.49 -1.80 19.11
N GLY A 105 -4.45 -2.86 18.30
CA GLY A 105 -4.80 -4.21 18.71
C GLY A 105 -4.69 -5.21 17.58
N GLY A 106 -5.28 -6.38 17.78
CA GLY A 106 -5.26 -7.48 16.84
C GLY A 106 -4.04 -8.40 17.00
N GLU A 107 -4.05 -9.49 16.25
CA GLU A 107 -2.94 -10.44 16.16
C GLU A 107 -2.45 -10.47 14.72
N MET A 108 -1.15 -10.20 14.52
CA MET A 108 -0.58 -10.15 13.19
C MET A 108 -0.62 -11.51 12.52
N ILE A 109 -1.28 -11.56 11.39
CA ILE A 109 -1.35 -12.74 10.50
C ILE A 109 -0.95 -12.31 9.09
N THR A 110 -0.63 -13.29 8.24
CA THR A 110 -0.62 -13.05 6.80
C THR A 110 -2.05 -13.28 6.32
N GLY A 111 -2.74 -12.19 6.05
CA GLY A 111 -4.12 -12.19 5.59
C GLY A 111 -4.24 -12.51 4.10
N LYS A 112 -5.38 -12.13 3.55
CA LYS A 112 -5.69 -12.30 2.13
C LYS A 112 -6.13 -10.97 1.55
N ASP A 113 -5.83 -10.77 0.28
CA ASP A 113 -6.40 -9.66 -0.47
C ASP A 113 -7.78 -10.11 -1.02
N PRO A 114 -8.89 -9.50 -0.56
CA PRO A 114 -10.23 -9.91 -0.95
C PRO A 114 -10.54 -9.65 -2.44
N GLU A 115 -9.74 -8.84 -3.13
CA GLU A 115 -9.88 -8.65 -4.58
C GLU A 115 -9.49 -9.91 -5.39
N TYR A 116 -8.84 -10.92 -4.73
CA TYR A 116 -8.36 -12.14 -5.38
C TYR A 116 -8.97 -13.40 -4.75
N SER A 117 -9.22 -14.41 -5.58
CA SER A 117 -9.64 -15.74 -5.12
C SER A 117 -8.50 -16.44 -4.35
N ASP A 118 -8.84 -17.45 -3.54
CA ASP A 118 -7.89 -18.16 -2.66
C ASP A 118 -6.69 -18.76 -3.41
N ASP A 119 -6.88 -19.19 -4.65
CA ASP A 119 -5.84 -19.73 -5.53
C ASP A 119 -5.00 -18.66 -6.23
N GLN A 120 -5.45 -17.40 -6.21
CA GLN A 120 -4.80 -16.26 -6.87
C GLN A 120 -4.22 -15.25 -5.88
N GLN A 121 -4.15 -15.60 -4.59
CA GLN A 121 -3.66 -14.68 -3.56
C GLN A 121 -2.28 -14.12 -3.90
N VAL A 122 -2.13 -12.83 -3.67
CA VAL A 122 -0.96 -12.03 -4.02
C VAL A 122 -0.12 -11.64 -2.82
N ILE A 123 -0.69 -11.71 -1.60
CA ILE A 123 0.03 -11.45 -0.35
C ILE A 123 0.88 -12.68 0.00
N LEU A 124 2.19 -12.48 0.13
CA LEU A 124 3.14 -13.52 0.49
C LEU A 124 3.45 -13.51 1.98
N LYS A 125 3.56 -12.32 2.57
CA LYS A 125 3.97 -12.15 3.95
C LYS A 125 3.58 -10.77 4.48
N VAL A 126 3.28 -10.68 5.77
CA VAL A 126 3.17 -9.44 6.53
C VAL A 126 4.31 -9.38 7.52
N SER A 127 4.99 -8.24 7.64
CA SER A 127 6.14 -8.12 8.54
C SER A 127 6.37 -6.68 8.99
N TRP A 128 6.90 -6.55 10.21
CA TRP A 128 7.55 -5.34 10.66
C TRP A 128 9.01 -5.36 10.17
N LEU A 129 9.35 -4.49 9.23
CA LEU A 129 10.70 -4.36 8.70
C LEU A 129 11.45 -3.24 9.41
N PRO A 130 12.75 -3.44 9.74
CA PRO A 130 13.54 -2.41 10.39
C PRO A 130 13.75 -1.21 9.47
N LEU A 131 13.58 0.00 9.98
CA LEU A 131 13.89 1.23 9.24
C LEU A 131 15.38 1.32 8.87
N ASN A 132 16.26 0.80 9.75
CA ASN A 132 17.67 0.65 9.43
C ASN A 132 17.86 -0.54 8.48
N GLY A 133 18.31 -0.27 7.26
CA GLY A 133 18.46 -1.28 6.22
C GLY A 133 17.20 -1.49 5.37
N LEU A 134 16.28 -0.54 5.38
CA LEU A 134 15.08 -0.58 4.54
C LEU A 134 15.43 -0.56 3.04
N ASP A 135 16.58 -0.01 2.67
CA ASP A 135 17.18 -0.01 1.35
C ASP A 135 17.57 -1.41 0.81
N GLN A 136 17.57 -2.43 1.68
CA GLN A 136 17.80 -3.83 1.28
C GLN A 136 16.53 -4.51 0.73
N TYR A 137 15.39 -3.85 0.83
CA TYR A 137 14.09 -4.38 0.39
C TYR A 137 13.60 -3.63 -0.84
N GLU A 138 13.00 -4.36 -1.78
CA GLU A 138 12.32 -3.77 -2.92
C GLU A 138 10.96 -3.21 -2.49
N LEU A 139 10.87 -1.90 -2.28
CA LEU A 139 9.62 -1.22 -1.93
C LEU A 139 8.93 -0.66 -3.17
N TYR A 140 7.62 -0.77 -3.18
CA TYR A 140 6.78 -0.15 -4.20
C TYR A 140 5.69 0.72 -3.53
N PRO A 141 5.40 1.90 -4.07
CA PRO A 141 6.04 2.57 -5.21
C PRO A 141 7.50 2.99 -4.92
N PRO A 142 8.31 3.29 -5.94
CA PRO A 142 9.74 3.57 -5.77
C PRO A 142 10.08 4.69 -4.78
N PHE A 143 9.20 5.70 -4.63
CA PHE A 143 9.43 6.80 -3.67
C PHE A 143 9.23 6.37 -2.21
N LEU A 144 8.62 5.21 -1.95
CA LEU A 144 8.13 4.83 -0.62
C LEU A 144 9.26 4.69 0.40
N ALA A 145 10.39 4.10 0.00
CA ALA A 145 11.54 3.94 0.90
C ALA A 145 12.08 5.29 1.39
N ASP A 146 12.33 6.20 0.46
CA ASP A 146 12.82 7.55 0.77
C ASP A 146 11.80 8.32 1.61
N TYR A 147 10.50 8.20 1.28
CA TYR A 147 9.43 8.82 2.02
C TYR A 147 9.39 8.33 3.49
N ILE A 148 9.42 7.02 3.72
CA ILE A 148 9.42 6.42 5.06
C ILE A 148 10.66 6.88 5.84
N LEU A 149 11.84 6.89 5.22
CA LEU A 149 13.09 7.30 5.86
C LEU A 149 13.12 8.79 6.20
N ALA A 150 12.49 9.63 5.41
CA ALA A 150 12.36 11.06 5.69
C ALA A 150 11.37 11.33 6.85
N HIS A 151 10.37 10.47 7.04
CA HIS A 151 9.28 10.64 7.99
C HIS A 151 9.27 9.58 9.11
N ARG A 152 10.45 9.10 9.52
CA ARG A 152 10.62 7.99 10.48
C ARG A 152 10.28 8.33 11.94
N SER A 153 9.89 9.56 12.25
CA SER A 153 9.46 9.96 13.59
C SER A 153 7.94 10.06 13.70
N GLU A 154 7.41 9.95 14.92
CA GLU A 154 5.98 10.17 15.20
C GLU A 154 5.53 11.60 14.87
N GLU A 155 6.45 12.54 14.67
CA GLU A 155 6.18 13.91 14.22
C GLU A 155 5.58 13.97 12.81
N VAL A 156 5.63 12.89 12.06
CA VAL A 156 4.99 12.75 10.75
C VAL A 156 3.48 13.06 10.79
N GLN A 157 2.84 12.92 11.95
CA GLN A 157 1.42 13.25 12.14
C GLN A 157 1.09 14.73 11.84
N ASN A 158 2.10 15.60 11.83
CA ASN A 158 1.96 17.03 11.54
C ASN A 158 2.52 17.42 10.16
N ALA A 159 2.94 16.44 9.36
CA ALA A 159 3.47 16.70 8.03
C ALA A 159 2.39 17.26 7.09
N VAL A 160 2.79 18.17 6.20
CA VAL A 160 1.92 18.62 5.11
C VAL A 160 1.85 17.49 4.09
N PRO A 161 0.64 17.10 3.63
CA PRO A 161 0.53 16.05 2.64
C PRO A 161 1.30 16.34 1.34
N GLU A 162 2.04 15.35 0.86
CA GLU A 162 2.78 15.42 -0.38
C GLU A 162 1.99 14.80 -1.54
N PHE A 163 2.21 15.32 -2.75
CA PHE A 163 1.54 14.82 -3.95
C PHE A 163 2.54 14.19 -4.92
N PHE A 164 2.36 12.91 -5.20
CA PHE A 164 3.19 12.12 -6.10
C PHE A 164 2.41 11.76 -7.38
N LYS A 165 2.98 12.09 -8.53
CA LYS A 165 2.50 11.62 -9.84
C LYS A 165 3.36 10.47 -10.32
N SER A 166 2.74 9.45 -10.91
CA SER A 166 3.48 8.46 -11.66
C SER A 166 4.16 9.14 -12.85
N PRO A 167 5.45 8.90 -13.10
CA PRO A 167 6.01 9.25 -14.39
C PRO A 167 5.24 8.47 -15.47
N HIS A 168 4.91 9.15 -16.54
CA HIS A 168 4.26 8.57 -17.72
C HIS A 168 5.16 7.55 -18.40
#